data_d23668df366a4e302cb20a98327e16f1
#
_entry.id   d23668df366a4e302cb20a98327e16f1
#
_cell.length_a   1.000
_cell.length_b   1.000
_cell.length_c   1.000
_cell.angle_alpha   90.00
_cell.angle_beta   90.00
_cell.angle_gamma   90.00
#
_symmetry.space_group_name_H-M   'P 1'
#
loop_
_entity.id
_entity.type
_entity.pdbx_description
1 polymer ?
#
loop_
_entity_poly.entity_id
_entity_poly.type
_entity_poly.pdbx_seq_one_letter_code
_entity_poly.pdbx_strand_id
1 'polypeptide(L)'
;PHDHPHSALDEDHQVHGHGEHAGHSTAMFRDRFWWSLILSIPVIIFSPMVAELLGYHLPAFPGSTWIPPVLGTIIFVYGGTPFLKGGWKELKSRQPGMMLLIAMAITVAFVASWVTTLGLGGFELDFWWELALLVTIMLLGHWLEMRALGAASSALDALAALLPDEAEKVIDGTTRTVAI
;
A
#
# COMPACT_ATOMS: atom_id res chain seq x y z
N PRO A 1 54.08 -20.74 -25.37
CA PRO A 1 53.54 -19.48 -25.68
C PRO A 1 52.01 -19.62 -25.93
N HIS A 2 51.23 -19.43 -24.92
CA HIS A 2 49.80 -19.24 -25.06
C HIS A 2 49.41 -18.05 -24.18
N ASP A 3 49.38 -16.91 -24.83
CA ASP A 3 48.75 -15.71 -24.32
C ASP A 3 47.22 -15.93 -24.21
N HIS A 4 46.70 -15.81 -23.03
CA HIS A 4 45.28 -15.58 -22.81
C HIS A 4 45.11 -14.19 -22.21
N PRO A 5 44.42 -13.27 -22.91
CA PRO A 5 44.04 -11.98 -22.34
C PRO A 5 42.90 -12.21 -21.33
N HIS A 6 43.15 -11.90 -20.06
CA HIS A 6 42.12 -11.77 -19.06
C HIS A 6 41.26 -10.54 -19.40
N SER A 7 40.08 -10.81 -19.92
CA SER A 7 39.02 -9.80 -20.02
C SER A 7 38.62 -9.34 -18.60
N ALA A 8 38.93 -8.10 -18.33
CA ALA A 8 38.37 -7.41 -17.18
C ALA A 8 36.86 -7.39 -17.34
N LEU A 9 36.16 -8.13 -16.49
CA LEU A 9 34.73 -7.94 -16.29
C LEU A 9 34.59 -6.73 -15.38
N ASP A 10 34.24 -5.61 -15.97
CA ASP A 10 33.66 -4.45 -15.29
C ASP A 10 32.34 -4.94 -14.65
N GLU A 11 32.38 -5.39 -13.42
CA GLU A 11 31.21 -5.49 -12.57
C GLU A 11 30.88 -4.07 -12.11
N ASP A 12 30.09 -3.42 -12.94
CA ASP A 12 29.39 -2.18 -12.62
C ASP A 12 28.38 -2.50 -11.51
N HIS A 13 28.83 -2.43 -10.26
CA HIS A 13 27.95 -2.48 -9.10
C HIS A 13 27.10 -1.21 -9.10
N GLN A 14 26.02 -1.27 -9.86
CA GLN A 14 24.94 -0.31 -9.75
C GLN A 14 24.34 -0.43 -8.34
N VAL A 15 24.88 0.37 -7.44
CA VAL A 15 24.21 0.70 -6.16
C VAL A 15 22.99 1.52 -6.50
N HIS A 16 21.93 0.84 -6.94
CA HIS A 16 20.67 1.47 -7.22
C HIS A 16 20.03 1.89 -5.90
N GLY A 17 19.88 3.20 -5.75
CA GLY A 17 19.26 3.88 -4.64
C GLY A 17 17.87 3.33 -4.27
N HIS A 18 17.83 2.40 -3.35
CA HIS A 18 16.58 1.90 -2.74
C HIS A 18 15.83 2.98 -1.92
N GLY A 19 16.49 4.10 -1.61
CA GLY A 19 15.92 5.17 -0.78
C GLY A 19 14.84 6.02 -1.47
N GLU A 20 15.01 6.36 -2.75
CA GLU A 20 14.06 7.23 -3.46
C GLU A 20 12.75 6.54 -3.78
N HIS A 21 12.78 5.26 -4.16
CA HIS A 21 11.56 4.49 -4.44
C HIS A 21 10.71 4.21 -3.19
N ALA A 22 11.33 4.05 -2.02
CA ALA A 22 10.61 3.87 -0.75
C ALA A 22 9.90 5.16 -0.32
N GLY A 23 10.52 6.33 -0.51
CA GLY A 23 9.93 7.62 -0.19
C GLY A 23 8.68 7.94 -1.02
N HIS A 24 8.71 7.66 -2.32
CA HIS A 24 7.56 7.88 -3.22
C HIS A 24 6.38 6.96 -2.89
N SER A 25 6.62 5.70 -2.52
CA SER A 25 5.55 4.78 -2.14
C SER A 25 4.88 5.18 -0.83
N THR A 26 5.65 5.62 0.18
CA THR A 26 5.14 6.07 1.47
C THR A 26 4.25 7.31 1.35
N ALA A 27 4.68 8.33 0.57
CA ALA A 27 3.91 9.53 0.32
C ALA A 27 2.60 9.23 -0.42
N MET A 28 2.62 8.33 -1.41
CA MET A 28 1.43 7.92 -2.15
C MET A 28 0.36 7.29 -1.25
N PHE A 29 0.74 6.40 -0.32
CA PHE A 29 -0.20 5.78 0.61
C PHE A 29 -0.74 6.79 1.61
N ARG A 30 0.09 7.71 2.11
CA ARG A 30 -0.32 8.78 3.01
C ARG A 30 -1.38 9.69 2.36
N ASP A 31 -1.13 10.16 1.15
CA ASP A 31 -2.02 11.11 0.46
C ASP A 31 -3.35 10.43 0.10
N ARG A 32 -3.31 9.17 -0.35
CA ARG A 32 -4.52 8.38 -0.58
C ARG A 32 -5.29 8.10 0.69
N PHE A 33 -4.63 7.85 1.81
CA PHE A 33 -5.27 7.67 3.11
C PHE A 33 -6.06 8.93 3.51
N TRP A 34 -5.44 10.11 3.47
CA TRP A 34 -6.12 11.33 3.87
C TRP A 34 -7.32 11.66 3.00
N TRP A 35 -7.20 11.52 1.69
CA TRP A 35 -8.33 11.73 0.79
C TRP A 35 -9.43 10.69 1.00
N SER A 36 -9.10 9.42 1.16
CA SER A 36 -10.09 8.38 1.44
C SER A 36 -10.76 8.60 2.78
N LEU A 37 -10.02 9.04 3.81
CA LEU A 37 -10.58 9.36 5.12
C LEU A 37 -11.59 10.49 5.05
N ILE A 38 -11.25 11.60 4.38
CA ILE A 38 -12.16 12.74 4.21
C ILE A 38 -13.42 12.32 3.46
N LEU A 39 -13.28 11.53 2.39
CA LEU A 39 -14.43 11.05 1.61
C LEU A 39 -15.25 9.99 2.37
N SER A 40 -14.66 9.25 3.29
CA SER A 40 -15.37 8.25 4.10
C SER A 40 -16.34 8.89 5.10
N ILE A 41 -16.05 10.09 5.59
CA ILE A 41 -16.90 10.78 6.57
C ILE A 41 -18.34 10.95 6.05
N PRO A 42 -18.56 11.57 4.88
CA PRO A 42 -19.93 11.69 4.37
C PRO A 42 -20.54 10.33 3.97
N VAL A 43 -19.76 9.37 3.49
CA VAL A 43 -20.27 8.02 3.21
C VAL A 43 -20.85 7.40 4.48
N ILE A 44 -20.16 7.50 5.60
CA ILE A 44 -20.61 6.97 6.90
C ILE A 44 -21.84 7.73 7.39
N ILE A 45 -21.83 9.06 7.34
CA ILE A 45 -22.93 9.89 7.81
C ILE A 45 -24.23 9.63 7.03
N PHE A 46 -24.14 9.41 5.73
CA PHE A 46 -25.29 9.15 4.86
C PHE A 46 -25.63 7.66 4.69
N SER A 47 -24.95 6.75 5.39
CA SER A 47 -25.32 5.33 5.40
C SER A 47 -26.57 5.10 6.25
N PRO A 48 -27.62 4.47 5.69
CA PRO A 48 -28.84 4.16 6.44
C PRO A 48 -28.56 3.25 7.65
N MET A 49 -27.68 2.27 7.49
CA MET A 49 -27.32 1.34 8.56
C MET A 49 -26.63 2.04 9.72
N VAL A 50 -25.73 2.97 9.46
CA VAL A 50 -25.03 3.74 10.50
C VAL A 50 -26.01 4.68 11.20
N ALA A 51 -26.93 5.31 10.45
CA ALA A 51 -27.97 6.17 11.02
C ALA A 51 -28.89 5.41 11.97
N GLU A 52 -29.31 4.20 11.60
CA GLU A 52 -30.13 3.34 12.44
C GLU A 52 -29.37 2.89 13.71
N LEU A 53 -28.11 2.51 13.56
CA LEU A 53 -27.26 2.08 14.67
C LEU A 53 -27.01 3.19 15.70
N LEU A 54 -26.79 4.42 15.23
CA LEU A 54 -26.52 5.59 16.08
C LEU A 54 -27.78 6.37 16.47
N GLY A 55 -28.95 6.02 15.93
CA GLY A 55 -30.26 6.60 16.28
C GLY A 55 -30.45 8.04 15.78
N TYR A 56 -29.79 8.45 14.69
CA TYR A 56 -30.02 9.76 14.09
C TYR A 56 -30.83 9.68 12.80
N HIS A 57 -31.51 10.78 12.49
CA HIS A 57 -32.26 10.88 11.24
C HIS A 57 -31.36 11.39 10.10
N LEU A 58 -31.37 10.66 9.00
CA LEU A 58 -30.66 11.11 7.80
C LEU A 58 -31.25 12.43 7.29
N PRO A 59 -30.41 13.41 6.91
CA PRO A 59 -30.90 14.62 6.24
C PRO A 59 -31.46 14.21 4.88
N ALA A 60 -32.79 14.27 4.76
CA ALA A 60 -33.49 13.91 3.53
C ALA A 60 -33.54 15.13 2.58
N PHE A 61 -32.70 15.13 1.56
CA PHE A 61 -32.77 16.05 0.42
C PHE A 61 -32.68 15.28 -0.89
N PRO A 62 -33.18 15.85 -2.01
CA PRO A 62 -33.12 15.19 -3.30
C PRO A 62 -31.67 14.83 -3.67
N GLY A 63 -31.38 13.53 -3.85
CA GLY A 63 -30.04 13.06 -4.20
C GLY A 63 -29.18 12.56 -3.04
N SER A 64 -29.60 12.70 -1.76
CA SER A 64 -28.84 12.19 -0.61
C SER A 64 -28.51 10.70 -0.70
N THR A 65 -29.40 9.91 -1.30
CA THR A 65 -29.22 8.46 -1.52
C THR A 65 -28.04 8.13 -2.44
N TRP A 66 -27.63 9.07 -3.29
CA TRP A 66 -26.51 8.85 -4.22
C TRP A 66 -25.15 9.23 -3.64
N ILE A 67 -25.10 9.86 -2.47
CA ILE A 67 -23.84 10.26 -1.82
C ILE A 67 -22.96 9.03 -1.53
N PRO A 68 -23.42 7.98 -0.81
CA PRO A 68 -22.60 6.81 -0.55
C PRO A 68 -22.13 6.08 -1.83
N PRO A 69 -22.98 5.82 -2.84
CA PRO A 69 -22.55 5.18 -4.08
C PRO A 69 -21.48 5.96 -4.85
N VAL A 70 -21.65 7.27 -4.99
CA VAL A 70 -20.71 8.11 -5.74
C VAL A 70 -19.38 8.22 -5.01
N LEU A 71 -19.40 8.59 -3.74
CA LEU A 71 -18.18 8.74 -2.95
C LEU A 71 -17.50 7.39 -2.68
N GLY A 72 -18.26 6.32 -2.42
CA GLY A 72 -17.74 4.96 -2.28
C GLY A 72 -17.05 4.47 -3.56
N THR A 73 -17.60 4.80 -4.73
CA THR A 73 -16.96 4.51 -6.02
C THR A 73 -15.64 5.27 -6.18
N ILE A 74 -15.59 6.55 -5.79
CA ILE A 74 -14.36 7.34 -5.82
C ILE A 74 -13.31 6.72 -4.88
N ILE A 75 -13.69 6.35 -3.66
CA ILE A 75 -12.79 5.69 -2.70
C ILE A 75 -12.29 4.36 -3.26
N PHE A 76 -13.15 3.54 -3.85
CA PHE A 76 -12.77 2.27 -4.46
C PHE A 76 -11.76 2.46 -5.60
N VAL A 77 -12.03 3.37 -6.54
CA VAL A 77 -11.16 3.61 -7.69
C VAL A 77 -9.86 4.28 -7.28
N TYR A 78 -9.92 5.36 -6.49
CA TYR A 78 -8.74 6.13 -6.10
C TYR A 78 -7.95 5.46 -4.98
N GLY A 79 -8.59 5.13 -3.87
CA GLY A 79 -7.98 4.51 -2.70
C GLY A 79 -7.66 3.03 -2.90
N GLY A 80 -8.54 2.29 -3.59
CA GLY A 80 -8.40 0.86 -3.84
C GLY A 80 -7.38 0.50 -4.92
N THR A 81 -7.00 1.43 -5.81
CA THR A 81 -6.07 1.17 -6.94
C THR A 81 -4.77 0.44 -6.54
N PRO A 82 -4.05 0.79 -5.46
CA PRO A 82 -2.83 0.08 -5.08
C PRO A 82 -3.09 -1.41 -4.82
N PHE A 83 -4.19 -1.71 -4.12
CA PHE A 83 -4.58 -3.08 -3.77
C PHE A 83 -5.03 -3.85 -5.00
N LEU A 84 -5.83 -3.24 -5.88
CA LEU A 84 -6.29 -3.86 -7.13
C LEU A 84 -5.11 -4.18 -8.05
N LYS A 85 -4.16 -3.26 -8.21
CA LYS A 85 -2.96 -3.49 -9.02
C LYS A 85 -2.04 -4.54 -8.39
N GLY A 86 -1.83 -4.49 -7.08
CA GLY A 86 -1.04 -5.48 -6.34
C GLY A 86 -1.66 -6.87 -6.42
N GLY A 87 -2.97 -6.97 -6.14
CA GLY A 87 -3.71 -8.21 -6.22
C GLY A 87 -3.71 -8.82 -7.62
N TRP A 88 -3.84 -7.99 -8.67
CA TRP A 88 -3.73 -8.46 -10.05
C TRP A 88 -2.35 -9.03 -10.37
N LYS A 89 -1.29 -8.38 -9.88
CA LYS A 89 0.09 -8.86 -10.04
C LYS A 89 0.30 -10.20 -9.33
N GLU A 90 -0.17 -10.34 -8.08
CA GLU A 90 -0.11 -11.58 -7.31
C GLU A 90 -0.89 -12.72 -7.98
N LEU A 91 -2.10 -12.43 -8.50
CA LEU A 91 -2.91 -13.39 -9.24
C LEU A 91 -2.21 -13.87 -10.51
N LYS A 92 -1.61 -12.95 -11.27
CA LYS A 92 -0.89 -13.28 -12.50
C LYS A 92 0.37 -14.10 -12.25
N SER A 93 1.09 -13.81 -11.16
CA SER A 93 2.29 -14.57 -10.76
C SER A 93 1.97 -15.90 -10.09
N ARG A 94 0.67 -16.20 -9.85
CA ARG A 94 0.20 -17.38 -9.11
C ARG A 94 0.80 -17.49 -7.70
N GLN A 95 1.15 -16.36 -7.12
CA GLN A 95 1.64 -16.25 -5.75
C GLN A 95 0.64 -15.40 -4.96
N PRO A 96 -0.44 -16.01 -4.44
CA PRO A 96 -1.45 -15.29 -3.69
C PRO A 96 -0.83 -14.71 -2.42
N GLY A 97 -1.06 -13.43 -2.22
CA GLY A 97 -0.56 -12.68 -1.07
C GLY A 97 -1.65 -11.78 -0.48
N MET A 98 -1.24 -10.87 0.39
CA MET A 98 -2.14 -9.98 1.12
C MET A 98 -2.89 -9.01 0.19
N MET A 99 -2.23 -8.52 -0.87
CA MET A 99 -2.84 -7.57 -1.81
C MET A 99 -4.00 -8.20 -2.57
N LEU A 100 -3.91 -9.49 -2.93
CA LEU A 100 -4.98 -10.22 -3.60
C LEU A 100 -6.20 -10.38 -2.69
N LEU A 101 -5.99 -10.70 -1.41
CA LEU A 101 -7.08 -10.85 -0.44
C LEU A 101 -7.83 -9.52 -0.23
N ILE A 102 -7.09 -8.43 -0.07
CA ILE A 102 -7.68 -7.08 0.07
C ILE A 102 -8.42 -6.71 -1.22
N ALA A 103 -7.81 -6.90 -2.40
CA ALA A 103 -8.43 -6.61 -3.68
C ALA A 103 -9.74 -7.38 -3.87
N MET A 104 -9.78 -8.64 -3.48
CA MET A 104 -10.98 -9.47 -3.54
C MET A 104 -12.06 -8.96 -2.59
N ALA A 105 -11.71 -8.65 -1.34
CA ALA A 105 -12.64 -8.15 -0.34
C ALA A 105 -13.29 -6.82 -0.78
N ILE A 106 -12.49 -5.83 -1.21
CA ILE A 106 -13.02 -4.54 -1.66
C ILE A 106 -13.83 -4.65 -2.95
N THR A 107 -13.48 -5.58 -3.85
CA THR A 107 -14.24 -5.82 -5.08
C THR A 107 -15.59 -6.45 -4.77
N VAL A 108 -15.66 -7.43 -3.89
CA VAL A 108 -16.91 -8.05 -3.47
C VAL A 108 -17.82 -7.02 -2.80
N ALA A 109 -17.30 -6.23 -1.85
CA ALA A 109 -18.05 -5.18 -1.20
C ALA A 109 -18.57 -4.13 -2.20
N PHE A 110 -17.75 -3.74 -3.17
CA PHE A 110 -18.12 -2.79 -4.21
C PHE A 110 -19.25 -3.31 -5.11
N VAL A 111 -19.12 -4.54 -5.59
CA VAL A 111 -20.16 -5.17 -6.45
C VAL A 111 -21.46 -5.36 -5.68
N ALA A 112 -21.41 -5.86 -4.43
CA ALA A 112 -22.57 -6.04 -3.58
C ALA A 112 -23.29 -4.71 -3.32
N SER A 113 -22.56 -3.64 -3.03
CA SER A 113 -23.12 -2.30 -2.81
C SER A 113 -23.81 -1.77 -4.07
N TRP A 114 -23.24 -1.96 -5.26
CA TRP A 114 -23.91 -1.58 -6.50
C TRP A 114 -25.15 -2.41 -6.81
N VAL A 115 -25.11 -3.73 -6.58
CA VAL A 115 -26.28 -4.61 -6.76
C VAL A 115 -27.44 -4.13 -5.88
N THR A 116 -27.18 -3.76 -4.64
CA THR A 116 -28.19 -3.21 -3.72
C THR A 116 -28.67 -1.83 -4.16
N THR A 117 -27.76 -0.92 -4.51
CA THR A 117 -28.11 0.43 -4.95
C THR A 117 -29.00 0.42 -6.20
N LEU A 118 -28.77 -0.53 -7.11
CA LEU A 118 -29.58 -0.69 -8.33
C LEU A 118 -30.87 -1.50 -8.11
N GLY A 119 -31.12 -1.96 -6.88
CA GLY A 119 -32.30 -2.77 -6.55
C GLY A 119 -32.32 -4.17 -7.18
N LEU A 120 -31.15 -4.68 -7.60
CA LEU A 120 -31.01 -5.98 -8.18
C LEU A 120 -30.96 -7.05 -7.08
N GLY A 121 -31.90 -7.99 -7.08
CA GLY A 121 -31.89 -9.15 -6.20
C GLY A 121 -32.64 -9.03 -4.88
N GLY A 122 -33.29 -7.90 -4.58
CA GLY A 122 -34.13 -7.75 -3.39
C GLY A 122 -33.38 -7.80 -2.04
N PHE A 123 -32.07 -7.60 -2.06
CA PHE A 123 -31.23 -7.52 -0.87
C PHE A 123 -31.05 -6.06 -0.45
N GLU A 124 -31.21 -5.79 0.85
CA GLU A 124 -30.93 -4.48 1.45
C GLU A 124 -29.56 -4.47 2.12
N LEU A 125 -28.49 -4.79 1.37
CA LEU A 125 -27.14 -4.89 1.86
C LEU A 125 -26.34 -3.65 1.41
N ASP A 126 -26.36 -2.58 2.21
CA ASP A 126 -25.57 -1.38 1.97
C ASP A 126 -24.17 -1.53 2.58
N PHE A 127 -23.18 -1.86 1.75
CA PHE A 127 -21.79 -2.02 2.16
C PHE A 127 -20.92 -0.80 1.80
N TRP A 128 -21.48 0.35 1.45
CA TRP A 128 -20.68 1.52 1.08
C TRP A 128 -19.82 2.04 2.22
N TRP A 129 -20.34 2.03 3.44
CA TRP A 129 -19.59 2.50 4.60
C TRP A 129 -18.49 1.51 5.02
N GLU A 130 -18.75 0.19 4.96
CA GLU A 130 -17.73 -0.83 5.20
C GLU A 130 -16.63 -0.77 4.15
N LEU A 131 -16.98 -0.64 2.87
CA LEU A 131 -16.02 -0.47 1.78
C LEU A 131 -15.12 0.74 2.01
N ALA A 132 -15.72 1.88 2.37
CA ALA A 132 -15.00 3.12 2.64
C ALA A 132 -14.02 2.97 3.81
N LEU A 133 -14.47 2.38 4.91
CA LEU A 133 -13.63 2.10 6.07
C LEU A 133 -12.53 1.09 5.76
N LEU A 134 -12.87 -0.01 5.08
CA LEU A 134 -11.91 -1.06 4.72
C LEU A 134 -10.76 -0.48 3.89
N VAL A 135 -11.06 0.27 2.82
CA VAL A 135 -10.03 0.90 1.98
C VAL A 135 -9.20 1.88 2.79
N THR A 136 -9.84 2.71 3.62
CA THR A 136 -9.15 3.73 4.44
C THR A 136 -8.21 3.08 5.47
N ILE A 137 -8.67 2.05 6.18
CA ILE A 137 -7.87 1.35 7.18
C ILE A 137 -6.70 0.60 6.52
N MET A 138 -6.93 -0.02 5.36
CA MET A 138 -5.87 -0.71 4.63
C MET A 138 -4.80 0.27 4.12
N LEU A 139 -5.19 1.45 3.64
CA LEU A 139 -4.25 2.50 3.27
C LEU A 139 -3.41 2.99 4.45
N LEU A 140 -4.04 3.15 5.63
CA LEU A 140 -3.35 3.49 6.86
C LEU A 140 -2.33 2.41 7.24
N GLY A 141 -2.76 1.13 7.23
CA GLY A 141 -1.90 0.00 7.55
C GLY A 141 -0.67 -0.05 6.65
N HIS A 142 -0.83 0.06 5.34
CA HIS A 142 0.29 0.07 4.41
C HIS A 142 1.19 1.30 4.54
N TRP A 143 0.61 2.47 4.81
CA TRP A 143 1.42 3.66 5.09
C TRP A 143 2.30 3.48 6.32
N LEU A 144 1.75 2.96 7.43
CA LEU A 144 2.50 2.69 8.65
C LEU A 144 3.57 1.60 8.43
N GLU A 145 3.24 0.54 7.71
CA GLU A 145 4.17 -0.53 7.34
C GLU A 145 5.36 0.02 6.54
N MET A 146 5.09 0.76 5.46
CA MET A 146 6.16 1.37 4.64
C MET A 146 7.03 2.33 5.45
N ARG A 147 6.42 3.08 6.36
CA ARG A 147 7.16 3.98 7.26
C ARG A 147 8.06 3.22 8.22
N ALA A 148 7.58 2.11 8.79
CA ALA A 148 8.36 1.28 9.70
C ALA A 148 9.52 0.60 8.98
N LEU A 149 9.30 0.06 7.78
CA LEU A 149 10.34 -0.54 6.94
C LEU A 149 11.42 0.49 6.57
N GLY A 150 11.02 1.71 6.18
CA GLY A 150 11.95 2.78 5.86
C GLY A 150 12.82 3.18 7.06
N ALA A 151 12.24 3.26 8.27
CA ALA A 151 12.99 3.54 9.49
C ALA A 151 13.99 2.43 9.83
N ALA A 152 13.61 1.16 9.64
CA ALA A 152 14.49 0.02 9.88
C ALA A 152 15.68 0.01 8.89
N SER A 153 15.42 0.26 7.61
CA SER A 153 16.49 0.35 6.58
C SER A 153 17.47 1.47 6.90
N SER A 154 16.98 2.66 7.25
CA SER A 154 17.84 3.79 7.61
C SER A 154 18.72 3.50 8.85
N ALA A 155 18.21 2.75 9.82
CA ALA A 155 18.98 2.34 10.99
C ALA A 155 20.11 1.34 10.60
N LEU A 156 19.83 0.41 9.70
CA LEU A 156 20.84 -0.52 9.18
C LEU A 156 21.92 0.21 8.36
N ASP A 157 21.54 1.16 7.51
CA ASP A 157 22.48 1.98 6.75
C ASP A 157 23.39 2.80 7.69
N ALA A 158 22.83 3.37 8.76
CA ALA A 158 23.60 4.08 9.77
C ALA A 158 24.59 3.17 10.52
N LEU A 159 24.22 1.92 10.80
CA LEU A 159 25.13 0.93 11.38
C LEU A 159 26.21 0.49 10.40
N ALA A 160 25.86 0.28 9.13
CA ALA A 160 26.83 -0.06 8.09
C ALA A 160 27.88 1.06 7.91
N ALA A 161 27.45 2.33 8.00
CA ALA A 161 28.36 3.47 7.91
C ALA A 161 29.35 3.60 9.11
N LEU A 162 29.10 2.87 10.20
CA LEU A 162 30.05 2.79 11.34
C LEU A 162 31.11 1.70 11.16
N LEU A 163 30.94 0.80 10.19
CA LEU A 163 31.96 -0.19 9.89
C LEU A 163 33.14 0.49 9.23
N PRO A 164 34.38 0.21 9.67
CA PRO A 164 35.56 0.76 9.02
C PRO A 164 35.70 0.20 7.61
N ASP A 165 36.04 1.07 6.66
CA ASP A 165 36.29 0.68 5.26
C ASP A 165 37.60 -0.13 5.11
N GLU A 166 38.37 -0.23 6.17
CA GLU A 166 39.68 -0.88 6.20
C GLU A 166 39.73 -1.92 7.33
N ALA A 167 40.28 -3.07 7.03
CA ALA A 167 40.59 -4.08 8.02
C ALA A 167 42.10 -4.35 8.12
N GLU A 168 42.57 -4.63 9.32
CA GLU A 168 43.97 -5.07 9.53
C GLU A 168 44.06 -6.60 9.30
N LYS A 169 44.77 -6.98 8.26
CA LYS A 169 45.08 -8.38 7.96
C LYS A 169 46.50 -8.70 8.44
N VAL A 170 46.62 -9.71 9.29
CA VAL A 170 47.93 -10.23 9.74
C VAL A 170 48.42 -11.26 8.73
N ILE A 171 49.57 -10.95 8.09
CA ILE A 171 50.25 -11.85 7.16
C ILE A 171 51.68 -11.96 7.65
N ASP A 172 52.13 -13.18 7.95
CA ASP A 172 53.51 -13.50 8.41
C ASP A 172 53.96 -12.64 9.62
N GLY A 173 53.06 -12.38 10.57
CA GLY A 173 53.37 -11.62 11.75
C GLY A 173 53.45 -10.09 11.55
N THR A 174 53.17 -9.58 10.36
CA THR A 174 53.04 -8.19 10.03
C THR A 174 51.61 -7.80 9.73
N THR A 175 51.14 -6.69 10.33
CA THR A 175 49.78 -6.17 10.08
C THR A 175 49.80 -5.32 8.81
N ARG A 176 48.91 -5.63 7.88
CA ARG A 176 48.60 -4.79 6.69
C ARG A 176 47.17 -4.36 6.69
N THR A 177 46.97 -3.06 6.49
CA THR A 177 45.65 -2.50 6.24
C THR A 177 45.18 -2.86 4.82
N VAL A 178 44.02 -3.47 4.71
CA VAL A 178 43.37 -3.82 3.46
C VAL A 178 41.96 -3.25 3.42
N ALA A 179 41.54 -2.76 2.26
CA ALA A 179 40.15 -2.37 2.06
C ALA A 179 39.24 -3.59 2.14
N ILE A 180 38.08 -3.44 2.77
CA ILE A 180 37.07 -4.49 2.95
C ILE A 180 36.14 -4.50 1.73
#